data_a18b4916e2802e56a2cf94ca60383630
#
_entry.id   a18b4916e2802e56a2cf94ca60383630
#
_cell.length_a   1.000
_cell.length_b   1.000
_cell.length_c   1.000
_cell.angle_alpha   90.00
_cell.angle_beta   90.00
_cell.angle_gamma   90.00
#
_symmetry.space_group_name_H-M   'P 1'
#
loop_
_entity.id
_entity.type
_entity.pdbx_description
1 polymer ?
#
loop_
_entity_poly.entity_id
_entity_poly.type
_entity_poly.pdbx_seq_one_letter_code
_entity_poly.pdbx_strand_id
1 'polypeptide(L)'
;MTETLYLDCPCTSFPRSFARDFKETYRYPPPSTVYGLLLSLVGEVDMVAHLGVKLALGLVGDVPPISRIVRKQRHHKFSKSHLGTYPSSKFSKPNHQELLTDVKFVLKIDSSEEKPSVGLAERVETALSSPEKIDRFGGLSLGESWAMLNGIRAYRDEDGSIQWLKKDARGLIGLPVWIDRKTTRGTFQRFSVSNDFSDSCWVIIDGKK
;
A
#
# COMPACT_ATOMS: atom_id res chain seq x y z
N MET A 1 4.68 23.62 2.46
CA MET A 1 3.41 22.90 2.78
C MET A 1 3.27 21.83 1.72
N THR A 2 3.42 20.57 2.05
CA THR A 2 3.38 19.48 1.08
C THR A 2 1.97 19.37 0.54
N GLU A 3 1.80 19.46 -0.78
CA GLU A 3 0.53 19.32 -1.46
C GLU A 3 -0.13 17.98 -1.11
N THR A 4 -1.46 17.97 -0.98
CA THR A 4 -2.20 16.72 -0.78
C THR A 4 -2.32 16.01 -2.10
N LEU A 5 -1.79 14.79 -2.19
CA LEU A 5 -1.87 13.94 -3.37
C LEU A 5 -3.16 13.11 -3.34
N TYR A 6 -3.78 12.96 -4.49
CA TYR A 6 -4.91 12.06 -4.73
C TYR A 6 -4.45 10.87 -5.56
N LEU A 7 -4.83 9.68 -5.12
CA LEU A 7 -4.48 8.42 -5.77
C LEU A 7 -5.76 7.63 -6.05
N ASP A 8 -5.84 7.08 -7.25
CA ASP A 8 -6.97 6.28 -7.73
C ASP A 8 -6.49 4.90 -8.17
N CYS A 9 -7.08 3.87 -7.57
CA CYS A 9 -6.82 2.47 -7.91
C CYS A 9 -8.14 1.73 -8.14
N PRO A 10 -8.44 1.30 -9.36
CA PRO A 10 -9.73 0.71 -9.70
C PRO A 10 -10.00 -0.60 -8.98
N CYS A 11 -8.95 -1.39 -8.73
CA CYS A 11 -9.08 -2.66 -8.04
C CYS A 11 -7.76 -3.03 -7.36
N THR A 12 -7.81 -3.35 -6.07
CA THR A 12 -6.62 -3.76 -5.30
C THR A 12 -6.97 -4.77 -4.22
N SER A 13 -5.93 -5.29 -3.57
CA SER A 13 -6.01 -6.04 -2.33
C SER A 13 -4.79 -5.73 -1.47
N PHE A 14 -5.01 -5.59 -0.18
CA PHE A 14 -3.98 -5.47 0.84
C PHE A 14 -4.01 -6.71 1.73
N PRO A 15 -3.45 -7.85 1.28
CA PRO A 15 -3.59 -9.11 2.01
C PRO A 15 -3.06 -9.02 3.42
N ARG A 16 -3.83 -9.54 4.40
CA ARG A 16 -3.38 -9.62 5.78
C ARG A 16 -2.25 -10.64 5.90
N SER A 17 -1.24 -10.34 6.71
CA SER A 17 -0.02 -11.15 6.84
C SER A 17 -0.26 -12.58 7.36
N PHE A 18 -1.37 -12.82 8.07
CA PHE A 18 -1.74 -14.16 8.58
C PHE A 18 -2.83 -14.86 7.74
N ALA A 19 -3.23 -14.27 6.62
CA ALA A 19 -4.17 -14.91 5.70
C ALA A 19 -3.51 -16.13 5.04
N ARG A 20 -4.12 -17.30 5.17
CA ARG A 20 -3.62 -18.57 4.60
C ARG A 20 -4.36 -18.92 3.31
N ASP A 21 -5.40 -19.74 3.42
CA ASP A 21 -6.18 -20.22 2.28
C ASP A 21 -7.21 -19.19 1.80
N PHE A 22 -7.62 -18.28 2.66
CA PHE A 22 -8.49 -17.17 2.34
C PHE A 22 -7.72 -15.85 2.57
N LYS A 23 -7.44 -15.13 1.49
CA LYS A 23 -6.71 -13.86 1.52
C LYS A 23 -7.66 -12.71 1.82
N GLU A 24 -7.89 -12.46 3.10
CA GLU A 24 -8.59 -11.26 3.56
C GLU A 24 -7.78 -10.00 3.25
N THR A 25 -8.46 -8.90 2.91
CA THR A 25 -7.84 -7.60 2.68
C THR A 25 -8.03 -6.65 3.85
N TYR A 26 -7.06 -5.78 4.11
CA TYR A 26 -7.29 -4.56 4.87
C TYR A 26 -8.21 -3.65 4.06
N ARG A 27 -9.10 -2.91 4.74
CA ARG A 27 -10.04 -1.99 4.09
C ARG A 27 -9.44 -0.62 3.76
N TYR A 28 -8.29 -0.32 4.33
CA TYR A 28 -7.55 0.93 4.16
C TYR A 28 -6.16 0.61 3.64
N PRO A 29 -5.58 1.47 2.77
CA PRO A 29 -4.20 1.30 2.33
C PRO A 29 -3.24 1.32 3.52
N PRO A 30 -2.46 0.26 3.75
CA PRO A 30 -1.49 0.26 4.84
C PRO A 30 -0.38 1.28 4.59
N PRO A 31 0.08 2.04 5.61
CA PRO A 31 1.20 2.96 5.47
C PRO A 31 2.46 2.32 4.86
N SER A 32 2.80 1.07 5.25
CA SER A 32 3.92 0.33 4.66
C SER A 32 3.75 0.06 3.16
N THR A 33 2.53 -0.17 2.69
CA THR A 33 2.23 -0.39 1.27
C THR A 33 2.35 0.91 0.49
N VAL A 34 1.82 2.01 1.03
CA VAL A 34 1.92 3.33 0.39
C VAL A 34 3.35 3.81 0.36
N TYR A 35 4.13 3.58 1.42
CA TYR A 35 5.56 3.86 1.41
C TYR A 35 6.28 3.11 0.28
N GLY A 36 6.02 1.81 0.12
CA GLY A 36 6.58 1.03 -1.00
C GLY A 36 6.17 1.54 -2.39
N LEU A 37 4.94 2.03 -2.54
CA LEU A 37 4.48 2.69 -3.77
C LEU A 37 5.28 3.96 -4.05
N LEU A 38 5.51 4.81 -3.04
CA LEU A 38 6.28 6.05 -3.19
C LEU A 38 7.73 5.77 -3.58
N LEU A 39 8.38 4.77 -2.95
CA LEU A 39 9.73 4.35 -3.36
C LEU A 39 9.74 3.89 -4.82
N SER A 40 8.76 3.09 -5.24
CA SER A 40 8.62 2.67 -6.65
C SER A 40 8.39 3.86 -7.59
N LEU A 41 7.62 4.87 -7.18
CA LEU A 41 7.38 6.08 -7.96
C LEU A 41 8.66 6.85 -8.24
N VAL A 42 9.54 6.96 -7.23
CA VAL A 42 10.81 7.70 -7.34
C VAL A 42 12.00 6.82 -7.79
N GLY A 43 11.76 5.56 -8.15
CA GLY A 43 12.81 4.64 -8.59
C GLY A 43 13.76 4.18 -7.49
N GLU A 44 13.36 4.27 -6.20
CA GLU A 44 14.19 3.85 -5.08
C GLU A 44 14.05 2.36 -4.80
N VAL A 45 15.17 1.66 -4.74
CA VAL A 45 15.21 0.21 -4.46
C VAL A 45 15.53 -0.11 -3.00
N ASP A 46 16.18 0.84 -2.30
CA ASP A 46 16.51 0.68 -0.89
C ASP A 46 15.35 1.12 -0.01
N MET A 47 14.73 0.15 0.65
CA MET A 47 13.60 0.41 1.55
C MET A 47 13.95 1.25 2.78
N VAL A 48 15.21 1.36 3.15
CA VAL A 48 15.63 2.12 4.33
C VAL A 48 16.12 3.52 4.00
N ALA A 49 16.19 3.88 2.72
CA ALA A 49 16.72 5.17 2.27
C ALA A 49 15.95 6.37 2.86
N HIS A 50 14.63 6.26 2.98
CA HIS A 50 13.75 7.35 3.42
C HIS A 50 13.09 7.10 4.77
N LEU A 51 13.78 6.36 5.68
CA LEU A 51 13.29 6.23 7.07
C LEU A 51 13.26 7.60 7.77
N GLY A 52 12.21 7.82 8.54
CA GLY A 52 11.88 9.10 9.16
C GLY A 52 10.81 9.87 8.41
N VAL A 53 10.46 9.47 7.16
CA VAL A 53 9.34 10.09 6.46
C VAL A 53 8.04 9.89 7.23
N LYS A 54 7.21 10.95 7.26
CA LYS A 54 5.86 10.90 7.81
C LYS A 54 4.85 10.86 6.68
N LEU A 55 3.90 9.97 6.80
CA LEU A 55 2.78 9.83 5.87
C LEU A 55 1.47 10.07 6.60
N ALA A 56 0.57 10.85 6.00
CA ALA A 56 -0.80 10.93 6.47
C ALA A 56 -1.73 10.48 5.36
N LEU A 57 -2.60 9.53 5.69
CA LEU A 57 -3.47 8.84 4.73
C LEU A 57 -4.94 9.12 5.06
N GLY A 58 -5.75 9.32 4.03
CA GLY A 58 -7.20 9.43 4.17
C GLY A 58 -7.90 8.78 2.99
N LEU A 59 -9.07 8.17 3.21
CA LEU A 59 -9.95 7.75 2.14
C LEU A 59 -10.75 8.95 1.63
N VAL A 60 -11.06 8.94 0.34
CA VAL A 60 -11.96 9.90 -0.29
C VAL A 60 -13.31 9.23 -0.48
N GLY A 61 -14.36 9.83 0.06
CA GLY A 61 -15.70 9.27 0.04
C GLY A 61 -15.90 8.07 0.96
N ASP A 62 -16.63 7.07 0.49
CA ASP A 62 -17.00 5.90 1.28
C ASP A 62 -15.90 4.85 1.34
N VAL A 63 -15.98 3.99 2.36
CA VAL A 63 -15.07 2.84 2.46
C VAL A 63 -15.29 1.89 1.28
N PRO A 64 -14.23 1.54 0.52
CA PRO A 64 -14.34 0.74 -0.69
C PRO A 64 -15.10 -0.57 -0.48
N PRO A 65 -15.97 -0.97 -1.43
CA PRO A 65 -16.67 -2.24 -1.36
C PRO A 65 -15.72 -3.41 -1.51
N ILE A 66 -16.06 -4.52 -0.83
CA ILE A 66 -15.31 -5.78 -0.93
C ILE A 66 -16.00 -6.71 -1.91
N SER A 67 -15.24 -7.19 -2.89
CA SER A 67 -15.61 -8.30 -3.76
C SER A 67 -14.81 -9.54 -3.39
N ARG A 68 -15.43 -10.73 -3.49
CA ARG A 68 -14.73 -12.00 -3.27
C ARG A 68 -14.57 -12.74 -4.57
N ILE A 69 -13.34 -13.16 -4.84
CA ILE A 69 -13.02 -13.94 -6.03
C ILE A 69 -12.40 -15.28 -5.65
N VAL A 70 -12.56 -16.24 -6.55
CA VAL A 70 -11.89 -17.53 -6.47
C VAL A 70 -10.92 -17.62 -7.62
N ARG A 71 -9.64 -17.77 -7.31
CA ARG A 71 -8.59 -18.03 -8.30
C ARG A 71 -8.19 -19.49 -8.26
N LYS A 72 -8.17 -20.13 -9.39
CA LYS A 72 -7.64 -21.50 -9.51
C LYS A 72 -6.14 -21.42 -9.72
N GLN A 73 -5.38 -21.68 -8.66
CA GLN A 73 -3.93 -21.66 -8.72
C GLN A 73 -3.39 -23.07 -8.95
N ARG A 74 -2.50 -23.23 -9.95
CA ARG A 74 -1.78 -24.48 -10.14
C ARG A 74 -0.58 -24.52 -9.20
N HIS A 75 -0.54 -25.55 -8.35
CA HIS A 75 0.62 -25.87 -7.56
C HIS A 75 1.49 -26.90 -8.29
N HIS A 76 2.68 -26.50 -8.65
CA HIS A 76 3.71 -27.46 -9.04
C HIS A 76 4.43 -27.93 -7.77
N LYS A 77 4.09 -29.13 -7.27
CA LYS A 77 4.94 -29.77 -6.28
C LYS A 77 6.16 -30.32 -7.02
N PHE A 78 7.30 -29.65 -6.87
CA PHE A 78 8.57 -30.14 -7.36
C PHE A 78 9.03 -31.34 -6.52
N SER A 79 8.65 -32.52 -6.93
CA SER A 79 9.33 -33.74 -6.57
C SER A 79 9.66 -34.47 -7.86
N LYS A 80 10.93 -34.85 -8.07
CA LYS A 80 11.39 -35.56 -9.28
C LYS A 80 10.55 -36.82 -9.56
N SER A 81 9.99 -37.46 -8.51
CA SER A 81 9.13 -38.64 -8.61
C SER A 81 7.70 -38.34 -9.13
N HIS A 82 7.33 -37.08 -9.30
CA HIS A 82 5.95 -36.70 -9.63
C HIS A 82 5.79 -35.97 -10.96
N LEU A 83 6.88 -35.71 -11.68
CA LEU A 83 6.87 -35.11 -13.00
C LEU A 83 6.14 -36.02 -14.00
N GLY A 84 4.94 -35.63 -14.39
CA GLY A 84 4.15 -36.31 -15.43
C GLY A 84 3.11 -37.34 -14.96
N THR A 85 2.98 -37.64 -13.67
CA THR A 85 2.12 -38.73 -13.19
C THR A 85 0.82 -38.31 -12.49
N TYR A 86 0.60 -37.00 -12.27
CA TYR A 86 -0.60 -36.53 -11.56
C TYR A 86 -1.64 -35.89 -12.49
N PRO A 87 -2.93 -36.24 -12.36
CA PRO A 87 -3.98 -35.54 -13.05
C PRO A 87 -4.03 -34.07 -12.65
N SER A 88 -4.35 -33.19 -13.60
CA SER A 88 -4.37 -31.72 -13.41
C SER A 88 -5.22 -31.25 -12.21
N SER A 89 -6.23 -32.01 -11.81
CA SER A 89 -7.07 -31.76 -10.65
C SER A 89 -6.30 -31.79 -9.30
N LYS A 90 -5.20 -32.54 -9.22
CA LYS A 90 -4.36 -32.60 -8.01
C LYS A 90 -3.35 -31.47 -7.92
N PHE A 91 -3.14 -30.71 -9.01
CA PHE A 91 -2.22 -29.56 -9.06
C PHE A 91 -2.94 -28.22 -8.91
N SER A 92 -4.25 -28.22 -8.79
CA SER A 92 -4.99 -26.99 -8.68
C SER A 92 -5.62 -26.86 -7.31
N LYS A 93 -5.35 -25.73 -6.62
CA LYS A 93 -5.98 -25.35 -5.37
C LYS A 93 -6.82 -24.09 -5.61
N PRO A 94 -8.11 -24.07 -5.19
CA PRO A 94 -8.84 -22.82 -5.16
C PRO A 94 -8.20 -21.89 -4.13
N ASN A 95 -7.97 -20.65 -4.52
CA ASN A 95 -7.47 -19.59 -3.65
C ASN A 95 -8.53 -18.49 -3.60
N HIS A 96 -9.12 -18.31 -2.43
CA HIS A 96 -10.12 -17.29 -2.19
C HIS A 96 -9.43 -15.98 -1.83
N GLN A 97 -9.87 -14.88 -2.41
CA GLN A 97 -9.29 -13.56 -2.19
C GLN A 97 -10.38 -12.50 -2.12
N GLU A 98 -10.22 -11.57 -1.18
CA GLU A 98 -10.97 -10.33 -1.15
C GLU A 98 -10.26 -9.26 -1.98
N LEU A 99 -11.07 -8.51 -2.73
CA LEU A 99 -10.64 -7.35 -3.51
C LEU A 99 -11.42 -6.12 -3.04
N LEU A 100 -10.75 -4.99 -3.06
CA LEU A 100 -11.37 -3.68 -2.97
C LEU A 100 -11.51 -3.11 -4.37
N THR A 101 -12.62 -2.47 -4.65
CA THR A 101 -12.88 -1.78 -5.92
C THR A 101 -13.11 -0.30 -5.69
N ASP A 102 -12.73 0.52 -6.66
CA ASP A 102 -12.88 1.99 -6.63
C ASP A 102 -12.20 2.63 -5.41
N VAL A 103 -10.93 2.26 -5.18
CA VAL A 103 -10.14 2.76 -4.04
C VAL A 103 -9.59 4.13 -4.38
N LYS A 104 -10.11 5.15 -3.71
CA LYS A 104 -9.67 6.54 -3.79
C LYS A 104 -9.12 6.98 -2.45
N PHE A 105 -7.93 7.52 -2.42
CA PHE A 105 -7.34 7.99 -1.18
C PHE A 105 -6.43 9.18 -1.40
N VAL A 106 -6.20 9.91 -0.33
CA VAL A 106 -5.26 11.03 -0.29
C VAL A 106 -4.07 10.71 0.58
N LEU A 107 -2.98 11.37 0.24
CA LEU A 107 -1.70 11.22 0.89
C LEU A 107 -1.06 12.58 1.10
N LYS A 108 -0.57 12.84 2.31
CA LYS A 108 0.40 13.90 2.60
C LYS A 108 1.73 13.27 2.98
N ILE A 109 2.83 13.92 2.59
CA ILE A 109 4.20 13.47 2.84
C ILE A 109 4.94 14.58 3.57
N ASP A 110 5.63 14.25 4.66
CA ASP A 110 6.49 15.17 5.39
C ASP A 110 7.87 14.52 5.57
N SER A 111 8.88 15.11 4.94
CA SER A 111 10.27 14.64 4.94
C SER A 111 11.14 15.33 5.99
N SER A 112 10.55 16.06 6.95
CA SER A 112 11.29 16.89 7.92
C SER A 112 12.20 16.09 8.88
N GLU A 113 11.91 14.81 9.10
CA GLU A 113 12.69 13.93 9.99
C GLU A 113 13.53 12.89 9.22
N GLU A 114 13.57 12.98 7.90
CA GLU A 114 14.43 12.12 7.09
C GLU A 114 15.91 12.53 7.18
N LYS A 115 16.80 11.55 6.96
CA LYS A 115 18.25 11.79 6.96
C LYS A 115 18.82 12.24 5.61
N PRO A 116 18.32 11.78 4.45
CA PRO A 116 18.84 12.17 3.14
C PRO A 116 18.75 13.68 2.91
N SER A 117 19.70 14.22 2.13
CA SER A 117 19.71 15.64 1.74
C SER A 117 18.54 16.00 0.83
N VAL A 118 18.03 15.05 0.07
CA VAL A 118 16.81 15.18 -0.74
C VAL A 118 15.77 14.22 -0.17
N GLY A 119 14.70 14.79 0.39
CA GLY A 119 13.64 14.03 1.04
C GLY A 119 12.70 13.34 0.04
N LEU A 120 11.94 12.36 0.52
CA LEU A 120 11.00 11.62 -0.31
C LEU A 120 9.93 12.54 -0.92
N ALA A 121 9.46 13.55 -0.18
CA ALA A 121 8.48 14.52 -0.68
C ALA A 121 8.98 15.25 -1.93
N GLU A 122 10.21 15.75 -1.92
CA GLU A 122 10.83 16.44 -3.06
C GLU A 122 11.05 15.50 -4.26
N ARG A 123 11.48 14.25 -3.99
CA ARG A 123 11.63 13.23 -5.03
C ARG A 123 10.28 12.88 -5.67
N VAL A 124 9.21 12.79 -4.89
CA VAL A 124 7.85 12.55 -5.39
C VAL A 124 7.37 13.72 -6.25
N GLU A 125 7.60 14.97 -5.82
CA GLU A 125 7.28 16.16 -6.61
C GLU A 125 8.01 16.15 -7.95
N THR A 126 9.30 15.81 -7.94
CA THR A 126 10.11 15.65 -9.15
C THR A 126 9.56 14.55 -10.06
N ALA A 127 9.18 13.41 -9.49
CA ALA A 127 8.63 12.27 -10.26
C ALA A 127 7.28 12.60 -10.92
N LEU A 128 6.48 13.46 -10.31
CA LEU A 128 5.18 13.88 -10.85
C LEU A 128 5.32 15.01 -11.88
N SER A 129 6.26 15.95 -11.68
CA SER A 129 6.46 17.11 -12.57
C SER A 129 7.38 16.81 -13.76
N SER A 130 8.32 15.89 -13.61
CA SER A 130 9.36 15.57 -14.59
C SER A 130 9.64 14.06 -14.61
N PRO A 131 8.64 13.22 -14.98
CA PRO A 131 8.75 11.76 -14.90
C PRO A 131 9.87 11.17 -15.77
N GLU A 132 10.28 11.90 -16.79
CA GLU A 132 11.41 11.52 -17.67
C GLU A 132 12.77 11.53 -16.97
N LYS A 133 12.88 12.16 -15.81
CA LYS A 133 14.10 12.18 -14.98
C LYS A 133 14.20 10.98 -14.03
N ILE A 134 13.16 10.19 -13.94
CA ILE A 134 13.09 9.08 -12.99
C ILE A 134 13.44 7.77 -13.69
N ASP A 135 14.54 7.16 -13.26
CA ASP A 135 14.91 5.81 -13.69
C ASP A 135 14.18 4.79 -12.80
N ARG A 136 13.11 4.20 -13.34
CA ARG A 136 12.31 3.17 -12.68
C ARG A 136 11.84 2.10 -13.65
N PHE A 137 11.62 0.90 -13.15
CA PHE A 137 11.14 -0.22 -13.94
C PHE A 137 9.71 -0.62 -13.57
N GLY A 138 8.90 -0.90 -14.58
CA GLY A 138 7.54 -1.43 -14.42
C GLY A 138 6.48 -0.37 -14.17
N GLY A 139 5.23 -0.81 -14.00
CA GLY A 139 4.09 0.04 -13.68
C GLY A 139 3.97 0.34 -12.19
N LEU A 140 3.21 1.38 -11.84
CA LEU A 140 2.87 1.69 -10.45
C LEU A 140 1.69 0.84 -10.00
N SER A 141 1.89 0.05 -8.95
CA SER A 141 0.86 -0.80 -8.37
C SER A 141 0.68 -0.52 -6.87
N LEU A 142 -0.53 -0.69 -6.38
CA LEU A 142 -0.90 -0.49 -4.99
C LEU A 142 -1.31 -1.83 -4.35
N GLY A 143 -0.48 -2.35 -3.45
CA GLY A 143 -0.71 -3.64 -2.79
C GLY A 143 -0.13 -4.81 -3.60
N GLU A 144 -0.92 -5.48 -4.41
CA GLU A 144 -0.43 -6.55 -5.28
C GLU A 144 0.05 -6.01 -6.63
N SER A 145 1.01 -6.68 -7.27
CA SER A 145 1.66 -6.23 -8.52
C SER A 145 0.73 -6.06 -9.72
N TRP A 146 -0.45 -6.67 -9.70
CA TRP A 146 -1.47 -6.51 -10.74
C TRP A 146 -2.42 -5.32 -10.49
N ALA A 147 -2.41 -4.74 -9.30
CA ALA A 147 -3.30 -3.66 -8.89
C ALA A 147 -2.75 -2.29 -9.34
N MET A 148 -2.83 -2.04 -10.63
CA MET A 148 -2.29 -0.83 -11.23
C MET A 148 -3.08 0.41 -10.83
N LEU A 149 -2.37 1.51 -10.58
CA LEU A 149 -3.00 2.81 -10.37
C LEU A 149 -3.50 3.40 -11.69
N ASN A 150 -4.65 4.07 -11.63
CA ASN A 150 -5.10 4.95 -12.73
C ASN A 150 -4.25 6.21 -12.80
N GLY A 151 -3.86 6.76 -11.64
CA GLY A 151 -3.04 7.97 -11.58
C GLY A 151 -2.75 8.45 -10.18
N ILE A 152 -1.82 9.41 -10.12
CA ILE A 152 -1.47 10.20 -8.95
C ILE A 152 -1.47 11.67 -9.39
N ARG A 153 -2.18 12.51 -8.66
CA ARG A 153 -2.29 13.96 -8.93
C ARG A 153 -2.55 14.74 -7.65
N ALA A 154 -2.54 16.04 -7.75
CA ALA A 154 -3.03 16.90 -6.67
C ALA A 154 -4.50 16.62 -6.35
N TYR A 155 -4.84 16.61 -5.06
CA TYR A 155 -6.22 16.55 -4.59
C TYR A 155 -6.96 17.87 -4.91
N ARG A 156 -8.25 17.77 -5.20
CA ARG A 156 -9.15 18.90 -5.46
C ARG A 156 -10.40 18.76 -4.60
N ASP A 157 -10.99 19.86 -4.20
CA ASP A 157 -12.20 19.86 -3.35
C ASP A 157 -13.37 19.10 -3.99
N GLU A 158 -13.44 19.08 -5.32
CA GLU A 158 -14.44 18.32 -6.10
C GLU A 158 -14.28 16.79 -6.01
N ASP A 159 -13.14 16.28 -5.54
CA ASP A 159 -12.89 14.84 -5.39
C ASP A 159 -13.72 14.22 -4.26
N GLY A 160 -14.22 15.03 -3.32
CA GLY A 160 -15.09 14.62 -2.22
C GLY A 160 -14.44 14.75 -0.84
N SER A 161 -15.20 14.43 0.19
CA SER A 161 -14.73 14.53 1.59
C SER A 161 -13.64 13.50 1.92
N ILE A 162 -12.72 13.91 2.77
CA ILE A 162 -11.60 13.06 3.21
C ILE A 162 -11.90 12.49 4.60
N GLN A 163 -11.71 11.19 4.75
CA GLN A 163 -11.73 10.47 6.02
C GLN A 163 -10.29 10.10 6.40
N TRP A 164 -9.66 10.92 7.23
CA TRP A 164 -8.26 10.72 7.66
C TRP A 164 -8.09 9.56 8.63
N LEU A 165 -7.04 8.77 8.44
CA LEU A 165 -6.59 7.80 9.43
C LEU A 165 -5.85 8.52 10.56
N LYS A 166 -6.42 8.50 11.76
CA LYS A 166 -5.88 9.11 12.96
C LYS A 166 -5.33 8.04 13.90
N LYS A 167 -4.10 8.18 14.36
CA LYS A 167 -3.52 7.27 15.38
C LYS A 167 -4.39 7.26 16.63
N ASP A 168 -4.79 6.08 17.07
CA ASP A 168 -5.66 5.88 18.21
C ASP A 168 -5.38 4.52 18.84
N ALA A 169 -4.88 4.50 20.07
CA ALA A 169 -4.57 3.26 20.79
C ALA A 169 -5.80 2.36 20.98
N ARG A 170 -7.01 2.93 20.99
CA ARG A 170 -8.29 2.21 21.06
C ARG A 170 -8.96 2.01 19.71
N GLY A 171 -8.32 2.47 18.63
CA GLY A 171 -8.82 2.38 17.27
C GLY A 171 -9.03 0.93 16.84
N LEU A 172 -10.06 0.70 16.02
CA LEU A 172 -10.42 -0.63 15.53
C LEU A 172 -9.69 -1.01 14.24
N ILE A 173 -9.02 -0.06 13.57
CA ILE A 173 -8.31 -0.28 12.32
C ILE A 173 -6.84 -0.55 12.64
N GLY A 174 -6.42 -1.81 12.54
CA GLY A 174 -5.01 -2.19 12.71
C GLY A 174 -4.32 -2.33 11.37
N LEU A 175 -3.29 -1.51 11.08
CA LEU A 175 -2.56 -1.53 9.81
C LEU A 175 -1.06 -1.69 10.03
N PRO A 176 -0.35 -2.41 9.14
CA PRO A 176 1.10 -2.44 9.16
C PRO A 176 1.69 -1.10 8.71
N VAL A 177 2.57 -0.56 9.55
CA VAL A 177 3.33 0.67 9.27
C VAL A 177 4.67 0.34 8.61
N TRP A 178 5.29 -0.74 9.06
CA TRP A 178 6.55 -1.24 8.53
C TRP A 178 6.53 -2.76 8.45
N ILE A 179 7.17 -3.30 7.41
CA ILE A 179 7.41 -4.75 7.26
C ILE A 179 8.87 -4.95 6.86
N ASP A 180 9.62 -5.64 7.74
CA ASP A 180 10.99 -6.05 7.44
C ASP A 180 10.97 -7.22 6.46
N ARG A 181 11.52 -7.03 5.25
CA ARG A 181 11.56 -8.05 4.19
C ARG A 181 12.38 -9.28 4.56
N LYS A 182 13.41 -9.15 5.40
CA LYS A 182 14.28 -10.25 5.77
C LYS A 182 13.64 -11.17 6.81
N THR A 183 12.99 -10.56 7.81
CA THR A 183 12.40 -11.31 8.93
C THR A 183 10.90 -11.53 8.76
N THR A 184 10.26 -10.87 7.80
CA THR A 184 8.80 -10.83 7.59
C THR A 184 8.01 -10.32 8.81
N ARG A 185 8.69 -9.72 9.79
CA ARG A 185 8.04 -9.10 10.96
C ARG A 185 7.57 -7.71 10.61
N GLY A 186 6.40 -7.33 11.14
CA GLY A 186 5.80 -6.02 10.90
C GLY A 186 5.54 -5.27 12.19
N THR A 187 5.65 -3.95 12.12
CA THR A 187 5.16 -3.01 13.14
C THR A 187 3.77 -2.56 12.75
N PHE A 188 2.84 -2.63 13.69
CA PHE A 188 1.44 -2.30 13.49
C PHE A 188 1.05 -1.10 14.32
N GLN A 189 0.18 -0.26 13.77
CA GLN A 189 -0.44 0.88 14.45
C GLN A 189 -1.95 0.74 14.38
N ARG A 190 -2.64 1.17 15.45
CA ARG A 190 -4.10 1.27 15.47
C ARG A 190 -4.54 2.67 15.08
N PHE A 191 -5.68 2.73 14.39
CA PHE A 191 -6.27 3.95 13.87
C PHE A 191 -7.77 4.00 14.14
N SER A 192 -8.28 5.21 14.26
CA SER A 192 -9.67 5.60 14.05
C SER A 192 -9.78 6.50 12.82
N VAL A 193 -11.00 6.82 12.39
CA VAL A 193 -11.26 7.70 11.25
C VAL A 193 -11.70 9.07 11.77
N SER A 194 -11.23 10.15 11.13
CA SER A 194 -11.60 11.53 11.44
C SER A 194 -11.80 12.32 10.15
N ASN A 195 -12.81 13.20 10.11
CA ASN A 195 -12.99 14.14 9.01
C ASN A 195 -12.00 15.31 9.09
N ASP A 196 -11.45 15.58 10.29
CA ASP A 196 -10.51 16.67 10.52
C ASP A 196 -9.07 16.14 10.48
N PHE A 197 -8.23 16.84 9.75
CA PHE A 197 -6.80 16.60 9.75
C PHE A 197 -6.16 17.15 11.05
N SER A 198 -5.26 16.38 11.64
CA SER A 198 -4.51 16.78 12.84
C SER A 198 -3.14 16.09 12.87
N ASP A 199 -2.25 16.50 13.77
CA ASP A 199 -0.91 15.90 13.92
C ASP A 199 -0.96 14.40 14.23
N SER A 200 -2.04 13.92 14.83
CA SER A 200 -2.23 12.50 15.08
C SER A 200 -2.52 11.68 13.80
N CYS A 201 -2.74 12.33 12.65
CA CYS A 201 -2.85 11.64 11.37
C CYS A 201 -1.47 11.26 10.78
N TRP A 202 -0.40 11.89 11.23
CA TRP A 202 0.94 11.57 10.77
C TRP A 202 1.45 10.25 11.32
N VAL A 203 1.94 9.39 10.45
CA VAL A 203 2.57 8.10 10.75
C VAL A 203 4.03 8.15 10.31
N ILE A 204 4.95 7.89 11.22
CA ILE A 204 6.39 7.86 10.93
C ILE A 204 6.76 6.46 10.43
N ILE A 205 7.49 6.39 9.32
CA ILE A 205 8.10 5.16 8.82
C ILE A 205 9.51 5.08 9.41
N ASP A 206 9.67 4.39 10.52
CA ASP A 206 10.93 4.41 11.30
C ASP A 206 11.77 3.13 11.20
N GLY A 207 11.27 2.12 10.51
CA GLY A 207 12.00 0.85 10.33
C GLY A 207 12.20 0.03 11.61
N LYS A 208 11.59 0.43 12.73
CA LYS A 208 11.73 -0.29 14.00
C LYS A 208 10.99 -1.62 13.95
N LYS A 209 11.58 -2.61 14.60
CA LYS A 209 11.05 -3.97 14.74
C LYS A 209 10.11 -4.09 15.92
#